data_2ff4a1f0df1f238ccde0a5947826c7a7
#
_entry.id   2ff4a1f0df1f238ccde0a5947826c7a7
#
_cell.length_a   1.000
_cell.length_b   1.000
_cell.length_c   1.000
_cell.angle_alpha   90.00
_cell.angle_beta   90.00
_cell.angle_gamma   90.00
#
_symmetry.space_group_name_H-M   'P 1'
#
loop_
_entity.id
_entity.type
_entity.pdbx_description
1 polymer ?
#
loop_
_entity_poly.entity_id
_entity_poly.type
_entity_poly.pdbx_seq_one_letter_code
_entity_poly.pdbx_strand_id
1 'polypeptide(L)'
;MIDTINNIRVIKSLSEIANDDKNTVAAVGNFDGVHLGHRKIIEHAKTIADRMGARPSVLTFEPHPRALFQTDGVPFRLSTSVSKARALSETGIDLIFELQFDQTFAQLSAEEFVVKVLKNSLQLNHVVCGYDFVFGHRRRGTAEILETLGSQV
;
A
#
# COMPACT_ATOMS: atom_id res chain seq x y z
N MET A 1 10.37 11.42 -9.71
CA MET A 1 11.57 11.47 -8.85
C MET A 1 11.41 10.49 -7.72
N ILE A 2 12.44 9.74 -7.42
CA ILE A 2 12.41 8.77 -6.34
C ILE A 2 12.89 9.46 -5.07
N ASP A 3 12.06 9.47 -4.05
CA ASP A 3 12.43 10.02 -2.75
C ASP A 3 13.10 8.95 -1.90
N THR A 4 14.16 9.34 -1.20
CA THR A 4 14.83 8.45 -0.25
C THR A 4 14.82 9.12 1.13
N ILE A 5 14.23 8.46 2.09
CA ILE A 5 14.13 8.93 3.48
C ILE A 5 14.69 7.82 4.37
N ASN A 6 15.76 8.11 5.10
CA ASN A 6 16.39 7.13 6.01
C ASN A 6 16.71 5.78 5.32
N ASN A 7 17.26 5.84 4.11
CA ASN A 7 17.57 4.66 3.28
C ASN A 7 16.36 3.89 2.79
N ILE A 8 15.16 4.44 2.90
CA ILE A 8 13.95 3.83 2.37
C ILE A 8 13.66 4.42 0.99
N ARG A 9 13.31 3.55 0.04
CA ARG A 9 12.93 3.96 -1.31
C ARG A 9 11.42 4.18 -1.36
N VAL A 10 11.00 5.39 -1.69
CA VAL A 10 9.58 5.74 -1.81
C VAL A 10 9.24 5.97 -3.27
N ILE A 11 8.32 5.17 -3.80
CA ILE A 11 7.84 5.27 -5.18
C ILE A 11 6.44 5.87 -5.16
N LYS A 12 6.28 7.02 -5.81
CA LYS A 12 5.02 7.78 -5.81
C LYS A 12 4.23 7.65 -7.11
N SER A 13 4.84 7.11 -8.16
CA SER A 13 4.20 6.93 -9.45
C SER A 13 4.50 5.54 -10.00
N LEU A 14 3.51 4.92 -10.63
CA LEU A 14 3.68 3.62 -11.27
C LEU A 14 4.75 3.65 -12.36
N SER A 15 4.98 4.81 -12.97
CA SER A 15 6.02 4.96 -13.99
C SER A 15 7.45 4.89 -13.45
N GLU A 16 7.62 5.04 -12.14
CA GLU A 16 8.94 5.01 -11.49
C GLU A 16 9.37 3.60 -11.06
N ILE A 17 8.51 2.60 -11.23
CA ILE A 17 8.77 1.23 -10.79
C ILE A 17 9.83 0.60 -11.67
N ALA A 18 10.94 0.17 -11.06
CA ALA A 18 12.01 -0.58 -11.72
C ALA A 18 11.81 -2.08 -11.53
N ASN A 19 12.57 -2.89 -12.27
CA ASN A 19 12.46 -4.34 -12.16
C ASN A 19 12.75 -4.86 -10.75
N ASP A 20 13.68 -4.24 -10.05
CA ASP A 20 14.02 -4.63 -8.68
C ASP A 20 12.93 -4.31 -7.65
N ASP A 21 11.95 -3.49 -8.04
CA ASP A 21 10.83 -3.12 -7.18
C ASP A 21 9.66 -4.09 -7.31
N LYS A 22 9.73 -5.04 -8.25
CA LYS A 22 8.66 -6.00 -8.55
C LYS A 22 8.85 -7.29 -7.77
N ASN A 23 7.80 -8.10 -7.77
CA ASN A 23 7.79 -9.43 -7.16
C ASN A 23 7.99 -9.39 -5.64
N THR A 24 7.53 -8.32 -5.00
CA THR A 24 7.63 -8.17 -3.55
C THR A 24 6.40 -8.73 -2.84
N VAL A 25 6.50 -8.89 -1.54
CA VAL A 25 5.37 -9.16 -0.65
C VAL A 25 4.99 -7.84 0.02
N ALA A 26 3.80 -7.35 -0.25
CA ALA A 26 3.37 -6.03 0.20
C ALA A 26 2.37 -6.10 1.35
N ALA A 27 2.62 -5.31 2.39
CA ALA A 27 1.61 -4.96 3.36
C ALA A 27 0.83 -3.76 2.81
N VAL A 28 -0.49 -3.89 2.69
CA VAL A 28 -1.33 -2.87 2.08
C VAL A 28 -2.22 -2.22 3.14
N GLY A 29 -2.26 -0.90 3.14
CA GLY A 29 -3.09 -0.13 4.05
C GLY A 29 -2.82 1.35 3.96
N ASN A 30 -3.57 2.13 4.71
CA ASN A 30 -3.35 3.58 4.78
C ASN A 30 -2.21 3.93 5.73
N PHE A 31 -1.98 3.11 6.74
CA PHE A 31 -0.89 3.23 7.71
C PHE A 31 -0.76 4.61 8.36
N ASP A 32 -1.89 5.30 8.50
CA ASP A 32 -1.91 6.60 9.17
C ASP A 32 -1.67 6.40 10.67
N GLY A 33 -0.62 7.06 11.18
CA GLY A 33 -0.19 6.93 12.57
C GLY A 33 0.64 5.69 12.89
N VAL A 34 0.75 4.73 11.98
CA VAL A 34 1.55 3.48 12.11
C VAL A 34 1.49 2.88 13.53
N HIS A 35 0.29 2.45 13.94
CA HIS A 35 0.07 1.88 15.27
C HIS A 35 0.42 0.38 15.33
N LEU A 36 0.23 -0.25 16.50
CA LEU A 36 0.62 -1.65 16.74
C LEU A 36 -0.05 -2.63 15.76
N GLY A 37 -1.31 -2.38 15.39
CA GLY A 37 -2.00 -3.23 14.40
C GLY A 37 -1.32 -3.18 13.04
N HIS A 38 -0.89 -2.00 12.61
CA HIS A 38 -0.13 -1.83 11.37
C HIS A 38 1.20 -2.59 11.43
N ARG A 39 1.89 -2.53 12.58
CA ARG A 39 3.18 -3.22 12.75
C ARG A 39 3.02 -4.73 12.64
N LYS A 40 1.91 -5.29 13.14
CA LYS A 40 1.62 -6.73 13.01
C LYS A 40 1.43 -7.15 11.56
N ILE A 41 0.73 -6.33 10.78
CA ILE A 41 0.52 -6.59 9.34
C ILE A 41 1.87 -6.57 8.62
N ILE A 42 2.71 -5.60 8.91
CA ILE A 42 4.03 -5.47 8.30
C ILE A 42 4.93 -6.65 8.70
N GLU A 43 4.95 -7.04 9.96
CA GLU A 43 5.73 -8.20 10.41
C GLU A 43 5.27 -9.49 9.74
N HIS A 44 3.97 -9.64 9.54
CA HIS A 44 3.44 -10.80 8.82
C HIS A 44 3.90 -10.81 7.37
N ALA A 45 3.88 -9.66 6.70
CA ALA A 45 4.38 -9.53 5.34
C ALA A 45 5.87 -9.87 5.25
N LYS A 46 6.67 -9.42 6.21
CA LYS A 46 8.10 -9.73 6.27
C LYS A 46 8.34 -11.23 6.43
N THR A 47 7.56 -11.89 7.28
CA THR A 47 7.67 -13.33 7.50
C THR A 47 7.36 -14.10 6.20
N ILE A 48 6.30 -13.70 5.49
CA ILE A 48 5.96 -14.34 4.22
C ILE A 48 7.04 -14.07 3.18
N ALA A 49 7.55 -12.84 3.11
CA ALA A 49 8.62 -12.48 2.18
C ALA A 49 9.86 -13.35 2.40
N ASP A 50 10.26 -13.56 3.66
CA ASP A 50 11.40 -14.42 3.99
C ASP A 50 11.17 -15.86 3.49
N ARG A 51 9.97 -16.39 3.68
CA ARG A 51 9.63 -17.75 3.23
C ARG A 51 9.64 -17.87 1.72
N MET A 52 9.28 -16.81 1.00
CA MET A 52 9.22 -16.81 -0.46
C MET A 52 10.54 -16.40 -1.11
N GLY A 53 11.53 -16.01 -0.32
CA GLY A 53 12.77 -15.44 -0.86
C GLY A 53 12.52 -14.12 -1.58
N ALA A 54 11.52 -13.35 -1.14
CA ALA A 54 11.10 -12.09 -1.75
C ALA A 54 11.42 -10.92 -0.83
N ARG A 55 11.38 -9.71 -1.41
CA ARG A 55 11.59 -8.47 -0.65
C ARG A 55 10.26 -7.99 -0.06
N PRO A 56 10.21 -7.62 1.22
CA PRO A 56 9.01 -7.04 1.79
C PRO A 56 8.86 -5.58 1.37
N SER A 57 7.62 -5.14 1.19
CA SER A 57 7.28 -3.77 0.81
C SER A 57 6.01 -3.32 1.53
N VAL A 58 5.71 -2.03 1.41
CA VAL A 58 4.45 -1.44 1.87
C VAL A 58 3.79 -0.75 0.69
N LEU A 59 2.50 -0.94 0.53
CA LEU A 59 1.67 -0.19 -0.39
C LEU A 59 0.72 0.68 0.40
N THR A 60 0.82 1.98 0.23
CA THR A 60 -0.01 2.96 0.91
C THR A 60 -0.46 4.04 -0.06
N PHE A 61 -1.32 4.92 0.40
CA PHE A 61 -1.97 5.92 -0.44
C PHE A 61 -1.81 7.31 0.15
N GLU A 62 -1.65 8.31 -0.71
CA GLU A 62 -1.50 9.69 -0.31
C GLU A 62 -2.22 10.59 -1.31
N PRO A 63 -3.08 11.48 -0.87
CA PRO A 63 -3.54 11.67 0.51
C PRO A 63 -4.37 10.50 1.02
N HIS A 64 -4.68 10.50 2.33
CA HIS A 64 -5.55 9.48 2.90
C HIS A 64 -6.88 9.46 2.14
N PRO A 65 -7.44 8.28 1.79
CA PRO A 65 -8.66 8.22 0.99
C PRO A 65 -9.82 9.06 1.54
N ARG A 66 -9.96 9.16 2.85
CA ARG A 66 -10.98 10.01 3.46
C ARG A 66 -10.80 11.49 3.16
N ALA A 67 -9.57 11.96 3.00
CA ALA A 67 -9.30 13.36 2.72
C ALA A 67 -9.89 13.79 1.37
N LEU A 68 -9.95 12.88 0.40
CA LEU A 68 -10.51 13.15 -0.91
C LEU A 68 -12.00 13.47 -0.85
N PHE A 69 -12.72 12.86 0.09
CA PHE A 69 -14.17 13.01 0.23
C PHE A 69 -14.58 13.98 1.35
N GLN A 70 -13.60 14.57 2.03
CA GLN A 70 -13.83 15.49 3.12
C GLN A 70 -14.13 16.90 2.56
N THR A 71 -15.22 17.52 3.04
CA THR A 71 -15.68 18.83 2.53
C THR A 71 -15.51 19.96 3.54
N ASP A 72 -15.14 19.67 4.76
CA ASP A 72 -15.05 20.66 5.84
C ASP A 72 -13.67 21.33 5.93
N GLY A 73 -12.69 20.91 5.12
CA GLY A 73 -11.36 21.50 5.11
C GLY A 73 -10.48 21.09 6.28
N VAL A 74 -10.97 20.26 7.19
CA VAL A 74 -10.18 19.77 8.32
C VAL A 74 -9.35 18.57 7.87
N PRO A 75 -8.01 18.59 8.03
CA PRO A 75 -7.17 17.46 7.66
C PRO A 75 -7.54 16.20 8.44
N PHE A 76 -7.73 15.09 7.73
CA PHE A 76 -7.96 13.79 8.33
C PHE A 76 -6.71 12.92 8.18
N ARG A 77 -5.70 13.20 8.97
CA ARG A 77 -4.54 12.32 9.05
C ARG A 77 -3.79 12.59 10.35
N LEU A 78 -3.26 11.51 10.92
CA LEU A 78 -2.48 11.57 12.16
C LEU A 78 -1.01 11.88 11.89
N SER A 79 -0.54 11.62 10.65
CA SER A 79 0.86 11.82 10.30
C SER A 79 1.00 12.40 8.89
N THR A 80 2.10 13.10 8.64
CA THR A 80 2.46 13.55 7.30
C THR A 80 3.04 12.38 6.49
N SER A 81 3.14 12.56 5.16
CA SER A 81 3.79 11.58 4.28
C SER A 81 5.22 11.27 4.75
N VAL A 82 5.99 12.30 5.11
CA VAL A 82 7.38 12.14 5.56
C VAL A 82 7.45 11.39 6.89
N SER A 83 6.62 11.76 7.87
CA SER A 83 6.64 11.07 9.16
C SER A 83 6.11 9.65 9.07
N LYS A 84 5.15 9.39 8.18
CA LYS A 84 4.68 8.03 7.90
C LYS A 84 5.80 7.17 7.31
N ALA A 85 6.52 7.68 6.31
CA ALA A 85 7.65 6.96 5.72
C ALA A 85 8.74 6.67 6.75
N ARG A 86 9.04 7.64 7.60
CA ARG A 86 10.02 7.46 8.68
C ARG A 86 9.59 6.37 9.67
N ALA A 87 8.33 6.39 10.10
CA ALA A 87 7.79 5.38 11.00
C ALA A 87 7.80 3.99 10.36
N LEU A 88 7.49 3.89 9.07
CA LEU A 88 7.53 2.63 8.34
C LEU A 88 8.98 2.12 8.20
N SER A 89 9.95 3.01 8.03
CA SER A 89 11.36 2.60 7.93
C SER A 89 11.84 1.92 9.22
N GLU A 90 11.30 2.29 10.36
CA GLU A 90 11.64 1.68 11.64
C GLU A 90 11.20 0.22 11.76
N THR A 91 10.28 -0.22 10.90
CA THR A 91 9.83 -1.62 10.88
C THR A 91 10.75 -2.54 10.10
N GLY A 92 11.82 -2.00 9.48
CA GLY A 92 12.74 -2.76 8.64
C GLY A 92 12.34 -2.82 7.17
N ILE A 93 11.25 -2.17 6.79
CA ILE A 93 10.83 -2.04 5.38
C ILE A 93 11.69 -0.97 4.72
N ASP A 94 12.22 -1.26 3.53
CA ASP A 94 13.03 -0.30 2.76
C ASP A 94 12.41 0.10 1.43
N LEU A 95 11.21 -0.39 1.12
CA LEU A 95 10.49 -0.06 -0.11
C LEU A 95 9.03 0.26 0.20
N ILE A 96 8.61 1.46 -0.17
CA ILE A 96 7.23 1.93 -0.02
C ILE A 96 6.70 2.36 -1.38
N PHE A 97 5.55 1.80 -1.76
CA PHE A 97 4.74 2.32 -2.87
C PHE A 97 3.71 3.26 -2.26
N GLU A 98 3.90 4.56 -2.47
CA GLU A 98 2.98 5.60 -1.98
C GLU A 98 2.22 6.16 -3.18
N LEU A 99 1.12 5.49 -3.54
CA LEU A 99 0.37 5.85 -4.73
C LEU A 99 -0.55 7.04 -4.47
N GLN A 100 -0.67 7.90 -5.48
CA GLN A 100 -1.56 9.05 -5.40
C GLN A 100 -3.02 8.60 -5.45
N PHE A 101 -3.78 8.94 -4.40
CA PHE A 101 -5.20 8.66 -4.33
C PHE A 101 -5.97 9.89 -4.79
N ASP A 102 -6.29 9.93 -6.08
CA ASP A 102 -7.06 11.01 -6.70
C ASP A 102 -8.44 10.50 -7.14
N GLN A 103 -9.23 11.37 -7.78
CA GLN A 103 -10.57 11.02 -8.24
C GLN A 103 -10.54 9.88 -9.25
N THR A 104 -9.55 9.84 -10.12
CA THR A 104 -9.41 8.77 -11.11
C THR A 104 -9.11 7.45 -10.43
N PHE A 105 -8.18 7.43 -9.48
CA PHE A 105 -7.84 6.22 -8.73
C PHE A 105 -9.05 5.72 -7.92
N ALA A 106 -9.80 6.63 -7.32
CA ALA A 106 -10.97 6.30 -6.51
C ALA A 106 -12.08 5.62 -7.31
N GLN A 107 -12.06 5.72 -8.64
CA GLN A 107 -13.07 5.12 -9.53
C GLN A 107 -12.72 3.69 -9.96
N LEU A 108 -11.51 3.22 -9.66
CA LEU A 108 -11.13 1.85 -9.99
C LEU A 108 -12.03 0.87 -9.22
N SER A 109 -12.57 -0.11 -9.93
CA SER A 109 -13.30 -1.20 -9.28
C SER A 109 -12.34 -2.07 -8.47
N ALA A 110 -12.87 -2.95 -7.63
CA ALA A 110 -12.05 -3.89 -6.89
C ALA A 110 -11.21 -4.76 -7.84
N GLU A 111 -11.83 -5.27 -8.91
CA GLU A 111 -11.14 -6.07 -9.91
C GLU A 111 -10.06 -5.28 -10.64
N GLU A 112 -10.36 -4.04 -11.03
CA GLU A 112 -9.40 -3.19 -11.71
C GLU A 112 -8.20 -2.88 -10.82
N PHE A 113 -8.43 -2.62 -9.55
CA PHE A 113 -7.33 -2.38 -8.61
C PHE A 113 -6.41 -3.60 -8.53
N VAL A 114 -6.98 -4.80 -8.36
CA VAL A 114 -6.18 -6.03 -8.27
C VAL A 114 -5.41 -6.28 -9.57
N VAL A 115 -6.10 -6.24 -10.72
CA VAL A 115 -5.48 -6.61 -12.00
C VAL A 115 -4.51 -5.53 -12.48
N LYS A 116 -4.94 -4.27 -12.53
CA LYS A 116 -4.13 -3.20 -13.11
C LYS A 116 -3.02 -2.73 -12.21
N VAL A 117 -3.28 -2.60 -10.91
CA VAL A 117 -2.32 -2.05 -9.97
C VAL A 117 -1.47 -3.15 -9.35
N LEU A 118 -2.08 -4.08 -8.63
CA LEU A 118 -1.33 -5.07 -7.87
C LEU A 118 -0.61 -6.08 -8.77
N LYS A 119 -1.28 -6.56 -9.81
CA LYS A 119 -0.69 -7.57 -10.69
C LYS A 119 0.14 -6.97 -11.81
N ASN A 120 -0.46 -6.11 -12.64
CA ASN A 120 0.21 -5.66 -13.86
C ASN A 120 1.28 -4.60 -13.61
N SER A 121 1.01 -3.62 -12.74
CA SER A 121 1.94 -2.53 -12.49
C SER A 121 2.98 -2.87 -11.43
N LEU A 122 2.55 -3.29 -10.25
CA LEU A 122 3.45 -3.60 -9.14
C LEU A 122 4.01 -5.01 -9.21
N GLN A 123 3.31 -5.92 -9.88
CA GLN A 123 3.69 -7.34 -10.00
C GLN A 123 4.02 -7.95 -8.64
N LEU A 124 3.10 -7.79 -7.69
CA LEU A 124 3.27 -8.31 -6.33
C LEU A 124 3.14 -9.83 -6.31
N ASN A 125 3.99 -10.50 -5.55
CA ASN A 125 3.90 -11.94 -5.33
C ASN A 125 2.84 -12.29 -4.29
N HIS A 126 2.66 -11.42 -3.30
CA HIS A 126 1.73 -11.66 -2.21
C HIS A 126 1.32 -10.34 -1.57
N VAL A 127 0.12 -10.30 -1.02
CA VAL A 127 -0.44 -9.10 -0.37
C VAL A 127 -0.93 -9.49 1.02
N VAL A 128 -0.61 -8.68 2.01
CA VAL A 128 -1.12 -8.80 3.37
C VAL A 128 -1.85 -7.52 3.73
N CYS A 129 -3.06 -7.63 4.26
CA CYS A 129 -3.82 -6.46 4.70
C CYS A 129 -4.56 -6.77 6.00
N GLY A 130 -5.07 -5.72 6.66
CA GLY A 130 -5.91 -5.89 7.83
C GLY A 130 -7.28 -6.44 7.45
N TYR A 131 -7.94 -7.08 8.40
CA TYR A 131 -9.26 -7.68 8.17
C TYR A 131 -10.32 -6.63 7.80
N ASP A 132 -10.11 -5.38 8.20
CA ASP A 132 -11.03 -4.26 7.97
C ASP A 132 -10.64 -3.44 6.75
N PHE A 133 -9.63 -3.86 5.98
CA PHE A 133 -9.20 -3.14 4.80
C PHE A 133 -10.30 -3.12 3.73
N VAL A 134 -10.59 -1.94 3.21
CA VAL A 134 -11.55 -1.75 2.12
C VAL A 134 -10.88 -0.96 0.99
N PHE A 135 -11.26 -1.28 -0.25
CA PHE A 135 -10.66 -0.67 -1.43
C PHE A 135 -11.66 -0.67 -2.59
N GLY A 136 -11.26 -0.05 -3.69
CA GLY A 136 -12.09 -0.01 -4.88
C GLY A 136 -13.22 1.01 -4.79
N HIS A 137 -13.87 1.25 -5.92
CA HIS A 137 -14.93 2.24 -6.04
C HIS A 137 -16.08 1.90 -5.08
N ARG A 138 -16.53 2.91 -4.34
CA ARG A 138 -17.59 2.78 -3.32
C ARG A 138 -17.27 1.76 -2.22
N ARG A 139 -15.97 1.51 -1.99
CA ARG A 139 -15.49 0.61 -0.93
C ARG A 139 -16.05 -0.81 -1.06
N ARG A 140 -16.26 -1.26 -2.29
CA ARG A 140 -16.81 -2.60 -2.56
C ARG A 140 -15.80 -3.72 -2.35
N GLY A 141 -14.49 -3.41 -2.40
CA GLY A 141 -13.45 -4.38 -2.10
C GLY A 141 -13.27 -4.54 -0.59
N THR A 142 -13.17 -5.77 -0.16
CA THR A 142 -12.89 -6.12 1.24
C THR A 142 -11.67 -7.04 1.27
N ALA A 143 -11.15 -7.33 2.48
CA ALA A 143 -10.04 -8.28 2.61
C ALA A 143 -10.39 -9.65 2.01
N GLU A 144 -11.61 -10.11 2.22
CA GLU A 144 -12.10 -11.38 1.68
C GLU A 144 -12.16 -11.36 0.15
N ILE A 145 -12.67 -10.26 -0.44
CA ILE A 145 -12.71 -10.09 -1.89
C ILE A 145 -11.30 -10.02 -2.45
N LEU A 146 -10.38 -9.35 -1.77
CA LEU A 146 -8.98 -9.27 -2.19
C LEU A 146 -8.36 -10.67 -2.26
N GLU A 147 -8.61 -11.52 -1.26
CA GLU A 147 -8.14 -12.90 -1.26
C GLU A 147 -8.70 -13.68 -2.45
N THR A 148 -10.01 -13.56 -2.70
CA THR A 148 -10.66 -14.24 -3.82
C THR A 148 -10.09 -13.79 -5.17
N LEU A 149 -10.00 -12.48 -5.39
CA LEU A 149 -9.47 -11.94 -6.65
C LEU A 149 -7.98 -12.25 -6.83
N GLY A 150 -7.22 -12.17 -5.77
CA GLY A 150 -5.79 -12.47 -5.80
C GLY A 150 -5.51 -13.93 -6.17
N SER A 151 -6.36 -14.85 -5.75
CA SER A 151 -6.23 -16.27 -6.08
C SER A 151 -6.50 -16.58 -7.55
N GLN A 152 -7.17 -15.68 -8.27
CA GLN A 152 -7.54 -15.86 -9.68
C GLN A 152 -6.48 -15.33 -10.65
N VAL A 153 -5.50 -14.60 -10.15
CA VAL A 153 -4.46 -13.96 -10.96
C VAL A 153 -3.08 -14.35 -10.46
#